data_d907063a20d30df5230865ee41bcf64b
#
_entry.id   d907063a20d30df5230865ee41bcf64b
#
_cell.length_a   1.000
_cell.length_b   1.000
_cell.length_c   1.000
_cell.angle_alpha   90.00
_cell.angle_beta   90.00
_cell.angle_gamma   90.00
#
_symmetry.space_group_name_H-M   'P 1'
#
loop_
_entity.id
_entity.type
_entity.pdbx_description
1 polymer ?
#
loop_
_entity_poly.entity_id
_entity_poly.type
_entity_poly.pdbx_seq_one_letter_code
_entity_poly.pdbx_strand_id
1 'polypeptide(L)'
;MARNDLYEALGVDKKASDEEIKRAYRKLAREYHPDRNPDDPAAEERFKEIQSAYDTLKDPEKRKQYDAGGMFGFGGGQGPGPGGFGVGDLGDIFSTIFNRGGGGPEQPRGRDLETEVTLTFEQAMEGAKVAVTVPKQARCDTCGGSGAAPGTRPTVCPRCGGRGVDSESQGFFSISQPCPQCGGRGEIVEDPCPQCRGSGVTRQRKRYRVNVPAGVKDGTRIRLAGKGEDAPLGGASGDLFVTTRVAPSPVFKQRDDGNLEVTVPITIAEAIGGGNIEVPTLHGTKRIRIPAGTKHGTVQRLRGEGPPRPRS
;
A
#
# COMPACT_ATOMS: atom_id res chain seq x y z
N MET A 1 23.55 25.87 28.65
CA MET A 1 24.06 25.05 27.55
C MET A 1 23.51 25.63 26.24
N ALA A 2 24.38 25.96 25.29
CA ALA A 2 24.05 26.70 24.09
C ALA A 2 23.03 25.93 23.24
N ARG A 3 22.03 26.64 22.71
CA ARG A 3 21.09 26.09 21.72
C ARG A 3 21.90 25.69 20.50
N ASN A 4 22.01 24.40 20.20
CA ASN A 4 22.58 23.94 18.94
C ASN A 4 21.69 24.45 17.81
N ASP A 5 22.16 25.49 17.13
CA ASP A 5 21.48 26.02 15.93
C ASP A 5 21.63 24.99 14.81
N LEU A 6 20.53 24.62 14.14
CA LEU A 6 20.54 23.62 13.08
C LEU A 6 21.51 23.99 11.95
N TYR A 7 21.71 25.27 11.70
CA TYR A 7 22.71 25.77 10.74
C TYR A 7 24.15 25.54 11.23
N GLU A 8 24.40 25.70 12.52
CA GLU A 8 25.70 25.40 13.13
C GLU A 8 26.00 23.90 13.10
N ALA A 9 24.99 23.05 13.31
CA ALA A 9 25.16 21.60 13.24
C ALA A 9 25.61 21.13 11.83
N LEU A 10 25.17 21.82 10.76
CA LEU A 10 25.62 21.58 9.40
C LEU A 10 26.82 22.40 9.00
N GLY A 11 27.28 23.35 9.83
CA GLY A 11 28.42 24.25 9.53
C GLY A 11 28.13 25.19 8.37
N VAL A 12 26.89 25.65 8.22
CA VAL A 12 26.46 26.59 7.16
C VAL A 12 25.87 27.88 7.74
N ASP A 13 25.85 28.93 6.94
CA ASP A 13 25.21 30.19 7.33
C ASP A 13 23.69 30.09 7.27
N LYS A 14 22.97 30.90 8.10
CA LYS A 14 21.50 30.98 8.08
C LYS A 14 20.88 31.34 6.74
N LYS A 15 21.65 32.01 5.90
CA LYS A 15 21.27 32.42 4.54
C LYS A 15 21.69 31.41 3.47
N ALA A 16 22.27 30.26 3.87
CA ALA A 16 22.73 29.26 2.92
C ALA A 16 21.60 28.79 2.00
N SER A 17 21.94 28.58 0.74
CA SER A 17 21.04 28.02 -0.26
C SER A 17 20.78 26.53 0.01
N ASP A 18 19.67 26.00 -0.55
CA ASP A 18 19.32 24.58 -0.41
C ASP A 18 20.42 23.66 -0.97
N GLU A 19 21.15 24.13 -2.00
CA GLU A 19 22.27 23.38 -2.56
C GLU A 19 23.48 23.34 -1.62
N GLU A 20 23.75 24.43 -0.90
CA GLU A 20 24.84 24.51 0.08
C GLU A 20 24.52 23.64 1.28
N ILE A 21 23.29 23.68 1.78
CA ILE A 21 22.80 22.78 2.86
C ILE A 21 22.96 21.32 2.47
N LYS A 22 22.55 20.97 1.26
CA LYS A 22 22.68 19.59 0.74
C LYS A 22 24.13 19.15 0.55
N ARG A 23 25.01 20.06 0.15
CA ARG A 23 26.44 19.79 0.00
C ARG A 23 27.11 19.57 1.35
N ALA A 24 26.82 20.43 2.32
CA ALA A 24 27.32 20.31 3.69
C ALA A 24 26.87 18.99 4.33
N TYR A 25 25.58 18.65 4.23
CA TYR A 25 25.06 17.37 4.71
C TYR A 25 25.79 16.17 4.11
N ARG A 26 25.95 16.13 2.77
CA ARG A 26 26.66 15.01 2.12
C ARG A 26 28.11 14.85 2.57
N LYS A 27 28.79 15.94 2.88
CA LYS A 27 30.16 15.92 3.38
C LYS A 27 30.20 15.33 4.79
N LEU A 28 29.40 15.87 5.70
CA LEU A 28 29.34 15.45 7.09
C LEU A 28 28.79 14.02 7.26
N ALA A 29 27.77 13.66 6.48
CA ALA A 29 27.22 12.31 6.50
C ALA A 29 28.20 11.22 6.05
N ARG A 30 29.16 11.56 5.17
CA ARG A 30 30.26 10.64 4.80
C ARG A 30 31.36 10.58 5.84
N GLU A 31 31.59 11.69 6.55
CA GLU A 31 32.60 11.80 7.59
C GLU A 31 32.19 11.03 8.86
N TYR A 32 30.93 11.20 9.28
CA TYR A 32 30.40 10.58 10.50
C TYR A 32 29.54 9.33 10.25
N HIS A 33 29.68 8.69 9.07
CA HIS A 33 28.90 7.50 8.74
C HIS A 33 29.23 6.33 9.68
N PRO A 34 28.23 5.60 10.20
CA PRO A 34 28.47 4.50 11.14
C PRO A 34 29.35 3.39 10.55
N ASP A 35 29.28 3.11 9.23
CA ASP A 35 30.15 2.11 8.58
C ASP A 35 31.62 2.54 8.52
N ARG A 36 31.90 3.83 8.63
CA ARG A 36 33.28 4.37 8.62
C ARG A 36 33.84 4.59 10.00
N ASN A 37 32.98 4.75 10.98
CA ASN A 37 33.32 4.97 12.38
C ASN A 37 32.61 3.91 13.26
N PRO A 38 32.88 2.61 13.04
CA PRO A 38 32.31 1.57 13.86
C PRO A 38 32.83 1.75 15.29
N ASP A 39 31.94 1.65 16.28
CA ASP A 39 32.23 1.76 17.71
C ASP A 39 32.63 3.16 18.24
N ASP A 40 32.36 4.24 17.50
CA ASP A 40 32.51 5.61 18.00
C ASP A 40 31.14 6.24 18.35
N PRO A 41 30.76 6.25 19.64
CA PRO A 41 29.48 6.84 20.08
C PRO A 41 29.38 8.34 19.79
N ALA A 42 30.49 9.07 19.80
CA ALA A 42 30.50 10.49 19.51
C ALA A 42 30.20 10.77 18.02
N ALA A 43 30.72 9.94 17.13
CA ALA A 43 30.41 10.02 15.71
C ALA A 43 28.93 9.68 15.43
N GLU A 44 28.35 8.71 16.14
CA GLU A 44 26.94 8.34 16.01
C GLU A 44 26.02 9.48 16.52
N GLU A 45 26.29 10.08 17.65
CA GLU A 45 25.53 11.24 18.14
C GLU A 45 25.60 12.41 17.14
N ARG A 46 26.80 12.69 16.62
CA ARG A 46 27.01 13.76 15.66
C ARG A 46 26.27 13.49 14.34
N PHE A 47 26.25 12.25 13.90
CA PHE A 47 25.48 11.84 12.71
C PHE A 47 23.97 12.06 12.89
N LYS A 48 23.42 11.74 14.07
CA LYS A 48 22.00 11.97 14.41
C LYS A 48 21.67 13.47 14.41
N GLU A 49 22.54 14.31 14.97
CA GLU A 49 22.36 15.77 14.94
C GLU A 49 22.36 16.33 13.50
N ILE A 50 23.31 15.90 12.68
CA ILE A 50 23.46 16.30 11.28
C ILE A 50 22.23 15.89 10.45
N GLN A 51 21.74 14.67 10.66
CA GLN A 51 20.56 14.16 9.98
C GLN A 51 19.30 14.91 10.37
N SER A 52 19.10 15.18 11.66
CA SER A 52 17.96 15.95 12.19
C SER A 52 17.96 17.38 11.65
N ALA A 53 19.13 18.04 11.62
CA ALA A 53 19.29 19.37 11.07
C ALA A 53 18.95 19.42 9.58
N TYR A 54 19.44 18.46 8.79
CA TYR A 54 19.15 18.37 7.37
C TYR A 54 17.67 18.09 7.08
N ASP A 55 17.03 17.21 7.83
CA ASP A 55 15.61 16.87 7.66
C ASP A 55 14.69 18.06 7.92
N THR A 56 15.10 18.98 8.76
CA THR A 56 14.36 20.22 9.00
C THR A 56 14.65 21.29 7.94
N LEU A 57 15.91 21.46 7.55
CA LEU A 57 16.32 22.55 6.66
C LEU A 57 16.17 22.26 5.17
N LYS A 58 16.00 20.97 4.77
CA LYS A 58 15.78 20.60 3.36
C LYS A 58 14.39 20.96 2.84
N ASP A 59 13.41 21.12 3.72
CA ASP A 59 12.03 21.43 3.40
C ASP A 59 11.80 22.95 3.57
N PRO A 60 11.41 23.68 2.50
CA PRO A 60 11.24 25.14 2.56
C PRO A 60 10.20 25.58 3.61
N GLU A 61 9.17 24.77 3.87
CA GLU A 61 8.14 25.10 4.84
C GLU A 61 8.64 24.92 6.27
N LYS A 62 9.33 23.82 6.53
CA LYS A 62 9.94 23.55 7.84
C LYS A 62 11.02 24.54 8.17
N ARG A 63 11.84 24.91 7.18
CA ARG A 63 12.86 25.94 7.31
C ARG A 63 12.25 27.31 7.67
N LYS A 64 11.19 27.72 6.96
CA LYS A 64 10.46 28.97 7.28
C LYS A 64 9.87 28.95 8.69
N GLN A 65 9.31 27.83 9.13
CA GLN A 65 8.78 27.69 10.48
C GLN A 65 9.89 27.77 11.53
N TYR A 66 11.03 27.16 11.27
CA TYR A 66 12.21 27.25 12.14
C TYR A 66 12.75 28.68 12.21
N ASP A 67 12.92 29.37 11.07
CA ASP A 67 13.44 30.72 10.95
C ASP A 67 12.47 31.78 11.53
N ALA A 68 11.15 31.53 11.45
CA ALA A 68 10.12 32.40 12.03
C ALA A 68 10.04 32.34 13.56
N GLY A 69 10.96 31.64 14.23
CA GLY A 69 10.91 31.48 15.68
C GLY A 69 9.74 30.63 16.16
N GLY A 70 9.11 29.89 15.22
CA GLY A 70 8.02 28.95 15.49
C GLY A 70 8.53 27.81 16.31
N MET A 71 8.26 27.93 17.54
CA MET A 71 8.09 27.03 18.68
C MET A 71 8.47 25.55 18.48
N PHE A 72 9.73 25.26 18.13
CA PHE A 72 10.44 24.15 18.75
C PHE A 72 11.12 24.63 20.04
N GLY A 73 10.48 25.62 20.65
CA GLY A 73 10.77 26.09 21.98
C GLY A 73 10.16 25.18 23.01
N PHE A 74 10.92 24.21 23.41
CA PHE A 74 10.83 23.65 24.75
C PHE A 74 11.12 24.78 25.74
N GLY A 75 10.10 25.50 26.16
CA GLY A 75 10.29 26.57 27.11
C GLY A 75 9.02 27.27 27.54
N GLY A 76 8.51 26.92 28.69
CA GLY A 76 7.59 27.77 29.44
C GLY A 76 6.38 27.09 30.03
N GLY A 77 6.60 26.15 30.91
CA GLY A 77 5.60 25.64 31.84
C GLY A 77 6.29 25.05 33.06
N GLN A 78 6.31 25.80 34.14
CA GLN A 78 6.93 25.53 35.42
C GLN A 78 6.35 24.28 36.06
N GLY A 79 7.16 23.22 36.20
CA GLY A 79 6.87 22.06 37.00
C GLY A 79 8.14 21.27 37.27
N PRO A 80 8.58 21.10 38.54
CA PRO A 80 9.80 20.38 38.89
C PRO A 80 9.54 18.88 39.00
N GLY A 81 10.18 18.07 38.13
CA GLY A 81 10.23 16.62 38.27
C GLY A 81 11.54 16.06 37.76
N PRO A 82 12.36 15.34 38.59
CA PRO A 82 13.60 14.74 38.12
C PRO A 82 13.35 13.37 37.49
N GLY A 83 13.45 13.27 36.19
CA GLY A 83 13.37 12.01 35.44
C GLY A 83 13.93 12.18 34.05
N GLY A 84 15.19 11.81 33.87
CA GLY A 84 15.88 11.90 32.57
C GLY A 84 15.25 11.01 31.53
N PHE A 85 14.74 11.61 30.46
CA PHE A 85 14.38 10.88 29.25
C PHE A 85 15.61 10.73 28.37
N GLY A 86 15.99 9.49 28.13
CA GLY A 86 17.11 9.12 27.28
C GLY A 86 16.87 9.58 25.82
N VAL A 87 17.96 10.02 25.20
CA VAL A 87 18.04 10.58 23.83
C VAL A 87 17.65 9.58 22.72
N GLY A 88 17.21 8.36 23.07
CA GLY A 88 16.84 7.31 22.13
C GLY A 88 15.47 7.42 21.47
N ASP A 89 14.57 8.27 22.00
CA ASP A 89 13.14 8.24 21.67
C ASP A 89 12.64 9.46 20.85
N LEU A 90 13.55 10.29 20.38
CA LEU A 90 13.20 11.51 19.61
C LEU A 90 12.61 11.20 18.23
N GLY A 91 12.91 10.06 17.63
CA GLY A 91 12.35 9.63 16.35
C GLY A 91 10.88 9.27 16.44
N ASP A 92 10.47 8.58 17.49
CA ASP A 92 9.08 8.17 17.71
C ASP A 92 8.20 9.33 18.19
N ILE A 93 8.73 10.24 18.98
CA ILE A 93 8.02 11.47 19.39
C ILE A 93 7.79 12.37 18.19
N PHE A 94 8.75 12.45 17.26
CA PHE A 94 8.62 13.24 16.04
C PHE A 94 7.58 12.67 15.09
N SER A 95 7.55 11.35 14.90
CA SER A 95 6.53 10.68 14.08
C SER A 95 5.14 10.81 14.71
N THR A 96 5.04 10.77 16.03
CA THR A 96 3.77 10.86 16.76
C THR A 96 3.21 12.29 16.75
N ILE A 97 4.06 13.32 16.85
CA ILE A 97 3.62 14.74 16.84
C ILE A 97 3.26 15.19 15.42
N PHE A 98 4.02 14.78 14.39
CA PHE A 98 3.72 15.13 13.00
C PHE A 98 2.56 14.35 12.41
N ASN A 99 2.33 13.11 12.84
CA ASN A 99 1.15 12.34 12.45
C ASN A 99 -0.14 12.80 13.20
N ARG A 100 0.01 13.60 14.26
CA ARG A 100 -1.11 14.13 15.04
C ARG A 100 -1.68 15.45 14.49
N GLY A 101 -1.01 16.07 13.52
CA GLY A 101 -1.41 17.35 12.90
C GLY A 101 -2.51 17.25 11.84
N GLY A 102 -2.97 16.06 11.47
CA GLY A 102 -4.02 15.85 10.44
C GLY A 102 -5.08 14.82 10.80
N GLY A 103 -5.03 14.24 12.00
CA GLY A 103 -5.96 13.21 12.42
C GLY A 103 -7.29 13.78 12.95
N GLY A 104 -8.19 14.13 12.06
CA GLY A 104 -9.61 13.96 12.36
C GLY A 104 -9.84 12.47 12.71
N PRO A 105 -10.92 12.11 13.44
CA PRO A 105 -11.18 10.73 13.81
C PRO A 105 -11.09 9.87 12.56
N GLU A 106 -10.12 8.94 12.56
CA GLU A 106 -9.85 8.06 11.43
C GLU A 106 -11.12 7.26 11.19
N GLN A 107 -11.85 7.65 10.13
CA GLN A 107 -13.11 6.97 9.80
C GLN A 107 -12.78 5.51 9.51
N PRO A 108 -13.46 4.56 10.15
CA PRO A 108 -13.17 3.16 9.97
C PRO A 108 -13.22 2.80 8.49
N ARG A 109 -12.13 2.28 7.97
CA ARG A 109 -12.05 1.78 6.60
C ARG A 109 -12.73 0.41 6.51
N GLY A 110 -13.43 0.15 5.42
CA GLY A 110 -13.98 -1.16 5.12
C GLY A 110 -12.87 -2.20 4.94
N ARG A 111 -13.19 -3.47 5.20
CA ARG A 111 -12.24 -4.58 5.05
C ARG A 111 -11.93 -4.86 3.60
N ASP A 112 -10.71 -5.27 3.33
CA ASP A 112 -10.34 -5.80 2.03
C ASP A 112 -10.96 -7.19 1.84
N LEU A 113 -11.31 -7.51 0.59
CA LEU A 113 -11.86 -8.81 0.20
C LEU A 113 -10.91 -9.52 -0.73
N GLU A 114 -10.87 -10.84 -0.63
CA GLU A 114 -10.11 -11.70 -1.52
C GLU A 114 -11.04 -12.70 -2.20
N THR A 115 -10.79 -12.96 -3.47
CA THR A 115 -11.53 -13.94 -4.24
C THR A 115 -10.63 -14.53 -5.31
N GLU A 116 -10.98 -15.72 -5.79
CA GLU A 116 -10.25 -16.39 -6.86
C GLU A 116 -11.09 -16.43 -8.13
N VAL A 117 -10.42 -16.39 -9.27
CA VAL A 117 -11.03 -16.56 -10.58
C VAL A 117 -10.26 -17.61 -11.37
N THR A 118 -10.96 -18.62 -11.86
CA THR A 118 -10.36 -19.64 -12.73
C THR A 118 -10.46 -19.21 -14.17
N LEU A 119 -9.34 -19.27 -14.89
CA LEU A 119 -9.20 -18.92 -16.28
C LEU A 119 -8.76 -20.16 -17.07
N THR A 120 -9.21 -20.31 -18.30
CA THR A 120 -8.57 -21.24 -19.22
C THR A 120 -7.19 -20.71 -19.61
N PHE A 121 -6.33 -21.58 -20.12
CA PHE A 121 -4.98 -21.16 -20.54
C PHE A 121 -5.05 -20.09 -21.65
N GLU A 122 -5.94 -20.24 -22.62
CA GLU A 122 -6.14 -19.31 -23.72
C GLU A 122 -6.58 -17.93 -23.20
N GLN A 123 -7.57 -17.92 -22.28
CA GLN A 123 -8.03 -16.68 -21.63
C GLN A 123 -6.92 -15.97 -20.87
N ALA A 124 -6.04 -16.71 -20.23
CA ALA A 124 -4.89 -16.14 -19.51
C ALA A 124 -3.84 -15.57 -20.46
N MET A 125 -3.64 -16.20 -21.62
CA MET A 125 -2.64 -15.78 -22.61
C MET A 125 -3.12 -14.56 -23.44
N GLU A 126 -4.37 -14.55 -23.85
CA GLU A 126 -4.96 -13.47 -24.65
C GLU A 126 -5.46 -12.30 -23.82
N GLY A 127 -5.70 -12.55 -22.52
CA GLY A 127 -6.39 -11.64 -21.62
C GLY A 127 -7.91 -11.76 -21.74
N ALA A 128 -8.60 -11.54 -20.65
CA ALA A 128 -10.04 -11.72 -20.59
C ALA A 128 -10.74 -10.70 -19.69
N LYS A 129 -12.00 -10.42 -19.99
CA LYS A 129 -12.89 -9.68 -19.09
C LYS A 129 -13.79 -10.68 -18.37
N VAL A 130 -13.52 -10.92 -17.11
CA VAL A 130 -14.22 -11.92 -16.30
C VAL A 130 -15.16 -11.24 -15.32
N ALA A 131 -16.36 -11.78 -15.14
CA ALA A 131 -17.29 -11.29 -14.14
C ALA A 131 -17.14 -12.12 -12.86
N VAL A 132 -16.83 -11.43 -11.76
CA VAL A 132 -16.68 -12.05 -10.44
C VAL A 132 -17.81 -11.55 -9.55
N THR A 133 -18.49 -12.46 -8.87
CA THR A 133 -19.55 -12.14 -7.90
C THR A 133 -19.02 -12.36 -6.50
N VAL A 134 -18.97 -11.29 -5.71
CA VAL A 134 -18.41 -11.32 -4.35
C VAL A 134 -19.49 -10.94 -3.36
N PRO A 135 -19.70 -11.74 -2.31
CA PRO A 135 -20.50 -11.34 -1.17
C PRO A 135 -19.74 -10.28 -0.37
N LYS A 136 -20.34 -9.13 -0.15
CA LYS A 136 -19.74 -8.05 0.63
C LYS A 136 -20.75 -7.35 1.53
N GLN A 137 -20.26 -6.72 2.58
CA GLN A 137 -21.03 -5.72 3.29
C GLN A 137 -21.03 -4.44 2.45
N ALA A 138 -22.22 -4.04 2.01
CA ALA A 138 -22.43 -2.82 1.25
C ALA A 138 -23.27 -1.83 2.08
N ARG A 139 -23.16 -0.56 1.77
CA ARG A 139 -24.01 0.45 2.38
C ARG A 139 -25.48 0.09 2.20
N CYS A 140 -26.25 0.25 3.26
CA CYS A 140 -27.67 0.00 3.23
C CYS A 140 -28.35 0.99 2.27
N ASP A 141 -29.07 0.47 1.29
CA ASP A 141 -29.74 1.29 0.25
C ASP A 141 -30.87 2.14 0.85
N THR A 142 -31.48 1.70 1.98
CA THR A 142 -32.58 2.39 2.63
C THR A 142 -32.13 3.63 3.41
N CYS A 143 -31.03 3.53 4.15
CA CYS A 143 -30.56 4.65 4.98
C CYS A 143 -29.27 5.31 4.43
N GLY A 144 -28.75 4.85 3.30
CA GLY A 144 -27.53 5.40 2.70
C GLY A 144 -26.28 5.27 3.57
N GLY A 145 -26.30 4.35 4.56
CA GLY A 145 -25.18 4.12 5.47
C GLY A 145 -25.30 4.78 6.84
N SER A 146 -26.29 5.66 7.08
CA SER A 146 -26.47 6.35 8.36
C SER A 146 -26.88 5.43 9.51
N GLY A 147 -27.53 4.31 9.21
CA GLY A 147 -28.14 3.43 10.22
C GLY A 147 -29.49 3.92 10.75
N ALA A 148 -29.88 5.16 10.49
CA ALA A 148 -31.13 5.74 10.93
C ALA A 148 -32.30 5.44 9.97
N ALA A 149 -33.52 5.44 10.47
CA ALA A 149 -34.70 5.26 9.65
C ALA A 149 -34.83 6.40 8.61
N PRO A 150 -35.47 6.16 7.45
CA PRO A 150 -35.69 7.19 6.46
C PRO A 150 -36.43 8.40 7.07
N GLY A 151 -35.89 9.61 6.90
CA GLY A 151 -36.44 10.86 7.47
C GLY A 151 -35.85 11.22 8.83
N THR A 152 -35.11 10.37 9.49
CA THR A 152 -34.40 10.67 10.75
C THR A 152 -32.88 10.78 10.52
N ARG A 153 -32.18 11.41 11.45
CA ARG A 153 -30.71 11.56 11.40
C ARG A 153 -30.12 11.10 12.73
N PRO A 154 -28.91 10.49 12.69
CA PRO A 154 -28.18 10.22 13.91
C PRO A 154 -27.89 11.51 14.66
N THR A 155 -27.95 11.48 15.99
CA THR A 155 -27.61 12.60 16.87
C THR A 155 -26.19 12.40 17.41
N VAL A 156 -25.45 13.49 17.60
CA VAL A 156 -24.11 13.44 18.17
C VAL A 156 -24.20 12.92 19.60
N CYS A 157 -23.38 11.95 19.95
CA CYS A 157 -23.36 11.37 21.29
C CYS A 157 -22.98 12.44 22.33
N PRO A 158 -23.88 12.76 23.30
CA PRO A 158 -23.60 13.82 24.27
C PRO A 158 -22.44 13.48 25.21
N ARG A 159 -22.19 12.20 25.46
CA ARG A 159 -21.12 11.76 26.36
C ARG A 159 -19.71 11.99 25.79
N CYS A 160 -19.47 11.60 24.54
CA CYS A 160 -18.16 11.74 23.91
C CYS A 160 -18.06 12.94 22.96
N GLY A 161 -19.13 13.71 22.75
CA GLY A 161 -19.15 14.85 21.84
C GLY A 161 -18.80 14.51 20.39
N GLY A 162 -19.18 13.31 19.92
CA GLY A 162 -18.88 12.83 18.56
C GLY A 162 -17.55 12.08 18.41
N ARG A 163 -16.70 12.07 19.42
CA ARG A 163 -15.36 11.45 19.35
C ARG A 163 -15.36 9.92 19.32
N GLY A 164 -16.43 9.27 19.74
CA GLY A 164 -16.55 7.82 19.81
C GLY A 164 -15.73 7.16 20.93
N VAL A 165 -14.82 7.90 21.55
CA VAL A 165 -13.97 7.42 22.64
C VAL A 165 -14.20 8.24 23.91
N ASP A 166 -14.14 7.56 25.02
CA ASP A 166 -14.14 8.14 26.34
C ASP A 166 -12.72 8.00 26.91
N SER A 167 -12.10 9.09 27.30
CA SER A 167 -10.74 9.10 27.83
C SER A 167 -10.78 9.45 29.31
N GLU A 168 -10.53 8.47 30.16
CA GLU A 168 -10.28 8.68 31.57
C GLU A 168 -8.79 8.91 31.81
N SER A 169 -8.47 10.10 32.33
CA SER A 169 -7.11 10.43 32.75
C SER A 169 -6.91 10.00 34.19
N GLN A 170 -6.19 8.94 34.42
CA GLN A 170 -5.71 8.54 35.74
C GLN A 170 -4.22 8.90 35.91
N GLY A 171 -3.96 10.15 36.27
CA GLY A 171 -2.58 10.63 36.48
C GLY A 171 -1.77 10.70 35.17
N PHE A 172 -0.67 9.95 35.10
CA PHE A 172 0.25 9.95 33.96
C PHE A 172 -0.22 9.10 32.76
N PHE A 173 -1.27 8.28 32.91
CA PHE A 173 -1.76 7.40 31.87
C PHE A 173 -3.17 7.82 31.45
N SER A 174 -3.37 8.07 30.16
CA SER A 174 -4.68 8.27 29.57
C SER A 174 -5.09 7.00 28.84
N ILE A 175 -6.10 6.32 29.35
CA ILE A 175 -6.66 5.11 28.73
C ILE A 175 -7.87 5.55 27.91
N SER A 176 -7.80 5.39 26.59
CA SER A 176 -8.93 5.65 25.70
C SER A 176 -9.74 4.38 25.52
N GLN A 177 -11.01 4.39 25.90
CA GLN A 177 -11.93 3.29 25.72
C GLN A 177 -13.06 3.68 24.76
N PRO A 178 -13.65 2.74 24.01
CA PRO A 178 -14.86 3.03 23.24
C PRO A 178 -15.95 3.60 24.14
N CYS A 179 -16.56 4.69 23.74
CA CYS A 179 -17.61 5.34 24.53
C CYS A 179 -18.77 4.34 24.80
N PRO A 180 -19.09 4.05 26.06
CA PRO A 180 -20.10 3.03 26.39
C PRO A 180 -21.51 3.40 25.94
N GLN A 181 -21.80 4.68 25.75
CA GLN A 181 -23.13 5.13 25.31
C GLN A 181 -23.35 4.93 23.80
N CYS A 182 -22.36 5.22 22.95
CA CYS A 182 -22.47 5.05 21.50
C CYS A 182 -21.73 3.84 20.96
N GLY A 183 -21.04 3.06 21.81
CA GLY A 183 -20.29 1.89 21.39
C GLY A 183 -19.13 2.20 20.41
N GLY A 184 -18.53 3.37 20.52
CA GLY A 184 -17.45 3.80 19.65
C GLY A 184 -17.89 4.57 18.39
N ARG A 185 -19.18 4.72 18.14
CA ARG A 185 -19.70 5.33 16.91
C ARG A 185 -19.60 6.86 16.87
N GLY A 186 -19.55 7.52 18.01
CA GLY A 186 -19.64 8.97 18.10
C GLY A 186 -21.07 9.52 17.95
N GLU A 187 -21.98 8.75 17.39
CA GLU A 187 -23.36 9.11 17.11
C GLU A 187 -24.32 8.08 17.70
N ILE A 188 -25.54 8.52 18.02
CA ILE A 188 -26.63 7.70 18.54
C ILE A 188 -27.75 7.70 17.50
N VAL A 189 -28.24 6.51 17.18
CA VAL A 189 -29.40 6.32 16.31
C VAL A 189 -30.60 6.01 17.20
N GLU A 190 -31.52 6.97 17.32
CA GLU A 190 -32.75 6.80 18.12
C GLU A 190 -33.72 5.86 17.41
N ASP A 191 -33.94 6.09 16.11
CA ASP A 191 -34.82 5.27 15.27
C ASP A 191 -33.97 4.45 14.30
N PRO A 192 -33.70 3.15 14.58
CA PRO A 192 -32.87 2.34 13.72
C PRO A 192 -33.56 2.00 12.39
N CYS A 193 -32.79 2.04 11.31
CA CYS A 193 -33.23 1.65 9.97
C CYS A 193 -33.80 0.21 9.99
N PRO A 194 -35.01 -0.03 9.47
CA PRO A 194 -35.64 -1.36 9.51
C PRO A 194 -34.87 -2.41 8.72
N GLN A 195 -34.14 -2.04 7.69
CA GLN A 195 -33.37 -2.96 6.85
C GLN A 195 -32.04 -3.38 7.47
N CYS A 196 -31.25 -2.45 7.97
CA CYS A 196 -29.92 -2.73 8.53
C CYS A 196 -29.89 -2.74 10.06
N ARG A 197 -31.01 -2.44 10.75
CA ARG A 197 -31.13 -2.43 12.21
C ARG A 197 -30.05 -1.59 12.90
N GLY A 198 -29.78 -0.40 12.33
CA GLY A 198 -28.82 0.53 12.89
C GLY A 198 -27.35 0.31 12.45
N SER A 199 -27.03 -0.79 11.75
CA SER A 199 -25.65 -1.07 11.35
C SER A 199 -25.13 -0.17 10.21
N GLY A 200 -26.00 0.40 9.40
CA GLY A 200 -25.65 1.18 8.21
C GLY A 200 -25.23 0.34 7.01
N VAL A 201 -25.01 -0.98 7.19
CA VAL A 201 -24.56 -1.89 6.14
C VAL A 201 -25.46 -3.13 6.03
N THR A 202 -25.50 -3.71 4.83
CA THR A 202 -26.25 -4.93 4.53
C THR A 202 -25.38 -5.89 3.72
N ARG A 203 -25.61 -7.19 3.87
CA ARG A 203 -24.92 -8.20 3.03
C ARG A 203 -25.55 -8.21 1.65
N GLN A 204 -24.73 -7.96 0.63
CA GLN A 204 -25.14 -7.96 -0.77
C GLN A 204 -24.14 -8.74 -1.61
N ARG A 205 -24.60 -9.31 -2.73
CA ARG A 205 -23.74 -9.89 -3.75
C ARG A 205 -23.54 -8.86 -4.85
N LYS A 206 -22.30 -8.36 -4.98
CA LYS A 206 -21.94 -7.39 -6.05
C LYS A 206 -21.15 -8.11 -7.14
N ARG A 207 -21.52 -7.84 -8.38
CA ARG A 207 -20.84 -8.38 -9.56
C ARG A 207 -19.88 -7.32 -10.10
N TYR A 208 -18.61 -7.69 -10.22
CA TYR A 208 -17.57 -6.83 -10.77
C TYR A 208 -17.02 -7.42 -12.06
N ARG A 209 -16.69 -6.57 -13.01
CA ARG A 209 -15.96 -6.95 -14.22
C ARG A 209 -14.48 -6.73 -13.96
N VAL A 210 -13.70 -7.78 -14.03
CA VAL A 210 -12.25 -7.78 -13.82
C VAL A 210 -11.60 -7.87 -15.19
N ASN A 211 -10.75 -6.94 -15.52
CA ASN A 211 -9.95 -6.97 -16.73
C ASN A 211 -8.63 -7.68 -16.41
N VAL A 212 -8.48 -8.90 -16.92
CA VAL A 212 -7.27 -9.69 -16.75
C VAL A 212 -6.34 -9.37 -17.92
N PRO A 213 -5.11 -8.90 -17.67
CA PRO A 213 -4.15 -8.61 -18.75
C PRO A 213 -3.70 -9.90 -19.43
N ALA A 214 -3.28 -9.79 -20.69
CA ALA A 214 -2.72 -10.90 -21.43
C ALA A 214 -1.39 -11.37 -20.86
N GLY A 215 -1.14 -12.68 -20.92
CA GLY A 215 0.09 -13.29 -20.39
C GLY A 215 0.11 -13.41 -18.87
N VAL A 216 -1.03 -13.33 -18.20
CA VAL A 216 -1.12 -13.47 -16.74
C VAL A 216 -0.68 -14.86 -16.30
N LYS A 217 0.06 -14.92 -15.19
CA LYS A 217 0.52 -16.17 -14.58
C LYS A 217 -0.49 -16.68 -13.55
N ASP A 218 -0.43 -17.98 -13.26
CA ASP A 218 -1.15 -18.53 -12.11
C ASP A 218 -0.74 -17.83 -10.81
N GLY A 219 -1.70 -17.58 -9.93
CA GLY A 219 -1.48 -16.88 -8.68
C GLY A 219 -1.29 -15.35 -8.79
N THR A 220 -1.42 -14.76 -9.97
CA THR A 220 -1.33 -13.29 -10.10
C THR A 220 -2.48 -12.61 -9.37
N ARG A 221 -2.15 -11.61 -8.54
CA ARG A 221 -3.11 -10.86 -7.72
C ARG A 221 -3.44 -9.52 -8.38
N ILE A 222 -4.70 -9.31 -8.73
CA ILE A 222 -5.23 -8.10 -9.34
C ILE A 222 -6.00 -7.30 -8.29
N ARG A 223 -5.62 -6.04 -8.06
CA ARG A 223 -6.28 -5.15 -7.11
C ARG A 223 -7.35 -4.31 -7.80
N LEU A 224 -8.54 -4.31 -7.24
CA LEU A 224 -9.65 -3.44 -7.61
C LEU A 224 -9.90 -2.46 -6.46
N ALA A 225 -9.42 -1.24 -6.61
CA ALA A 225 -9.48 -0.23 -5.56
C ALA A 225 -10.95 0.12 -5.21
N GLY A 226 -11.24 0.20 -3.91
CA GLY A 226 -12.55 0.57 -3.38
C GLY A 226 -13.68 -0.43 -3.68
N LYS A 227 -13.36 -1.69 -4.01
CA LYS A 227 -14.35 -2.74 -4.29
C LYS A 227 -14.46 -3.79 -3.17
N GLY A 228 -13.75 -3.60 -2.06
CA GLY A 228 -13.90 -4.37 -0.83
C GLY A 228 -15.19 -4.08 -0.07
N GLU A 229 -15.25 -4.40 1.21
CA GLU A 229 -16.39 -4.07 2.07
C GLU A 229 -16.54 -2.57 2.25
N ASP A 230 -17.77 -2.10 2.35
CA ASP A 230 -18.04 -0.72 2.68
C ASP A 230 -17.90 -0.52 4.19
N ALA A 231 -17.28 0.56 4.60
CA ALA A 231 -17.23 0.92 6.00
C ALA A 231 -18.62 1.35 6.51
N PRO A 232 -18.96 1.03 7.75
CA PRO A 232 -20.11 1.63 8.41
C PRO A 232 -19.90 3.16 8.53
N LEU A 233 -21.00 3.89 8.65
CA LEU A 233 -21.00 5.34 8.88
C LEU A 233 -20.29 6.20 7.80
N GLY A 234 -20.22 5.71 6.58
CA GLY A 234 -19.71 6.50 5.45
C GLY A 234 -18.19 6.54 5.27
N GLY A 235 -17.43 5.73 6.01
CA GLY A 235 -16.00 5.58 5.82
C GLY A 235 -15.59 5.04 4.43
N ALA A 236 -14.31 5.07 4.12
CA ALA A 236 -13.77 4.58 2.85
C ALA A 236 -13.95 3.06 2.72
N SER A 237 -14.35 2.58 1.54
CA SER A 237 -14.42 1.15 1.24
C SER A 237 -13.03 0.53 1.18
N GLY A 238 -12.92 -0.75 1.52
CA GLY A 238 -11.73 -1.55 1.30
C GLY A 238 -11.49 -1.87 -0.18
N ASP A 239 -10.47 -2.66 -0.48
CA ASP A 239 -10.12 -3.10 -1.81
C ASP A 239 -10.56 -4.55 -2.05
N LEU A 240 -10.75 -4.92 -3.31
CA LEU A 240 -10.97 -6.30 -3.70
C LEU A 240 -9.72 -6.82 -4.42
N PHE A 241 -9.18 -7.90 -3.92
CA PHE A 241 -8.08 -8.62 -4.53
C PHE A 241 -8.59 -9.88 -5.21
N VAL A 242 -8.29 -10.00 -6.49
CA VAL A 242 -8.68 -11.15 -7.31
C VAL A 242 -7.42 -11.92 -7.67
N THR A 243 -7.31 -13.15 -7.19
CA THR A 243 -6.21 -14.05 -7.52
C THR A 243 -6.61 -14.91 -8.72
N THR A 244 -5.77 -14.92 -9.75
CA THR A 244 -6.03 -15.73 -10.94
C THR A 244 -5.56 -17.16 -10.72
N ARG A 245 -6.41 -18.13 -11.10
CA ARG A 245 -6.07 -19.55 -11.21
C ARG A 245 -6.12 -19.95 -12.68
N VAL A 246 -4.96 -20.25 -13.25
CA VAL A 246 -4.85 -20.61 -14.66
C VAL A 246 -4.84 -22.11 -14.79
N ALA A 247 -5.82 -22.64 -15.53
CA ALA A 247 -5.86 -24.08 -15.85
C ALA A 247 -4.64 -24.45 -16.71
N PRO A 248 -3.95 -25.56 -16.38
CA PRO A 248 -2.81 -26.01 -17.18
C PRO A 248 -3.24 -26.40 -18.59
N SER A 249 -2.43 -26.05 -19.58
CA SER A 249 -2.61 -26.54 -20.94
C SER A 249 -1.89 -27.88 -21.14
N PRO A 250 -2.46 -28.85 -21.84
CA PRO A 250 -1.78 -30.10 -22.18
C PRO A 250 -0.67 -29.90 -23.20
N VAL A 251 -0.69 -28.80 -23.93
CA VAL A 251 0.22 -28.53 -25.06
C VAL A 251 1.28 -27.49 -24.70
N PHE A 252 0.88 -26.44 -24.02
CA PHE A 252 1.73 -25.28 -23.75
C PHE A 252 2.18 -25.21 -22.30
N LYS A 253 3.43 -24.80 -22.08
CA LYS A 253 3.94 -24.41 -20.78
C LYS A 253 4.34 -22.94 -20.79
N GLN A 254 3.87 -22.17 -19.85
CA GLN A 254 4.32 -20.79 -19.67
C GLN A 254 5.62 -20.79 -18.86
N ARG A 255 6.67 -20.18 -19.40
CA ARG A 255 7.96 -19.99 -18.74
C ARG A 255 7.96 -18.73 -17.86
N ASP A 256 8.91 -18.66 -16.96
CA ASP A 256 9.07 -17.50 -16.06
C ASP A 256 9.39 -16.20 -16.79
N ASP A 257 10.02 -16.28 -17.95
CA ASP A 257 10.31 -15.15 -18.83
C ASP A 257 9.08 -14.64 -19.62
N GLY A 258 7.91 -15.26 -19.43
CA GLY A 258 6.67 -14.93 -20.12
C GLY A 258 6.56 -15.50 -21.55
N ASN A 259 7.52 -16.30 -21.98
CA ASN A 259 7.44 -17.04 -23.25
C ASN A 259 6.63 -18.32 -23.07
N LEU A 260 6.10 -18.86 -24.19
CA LEU A 260 5.47 -20.16 -24.23
C LEU A 260 6.45 -21.19 -24.77
N GLU A 261 6.37 -22.39 -24.22
CA GLU A 261 7.12 -23.57 -24.66
C GLU A 261 6.13 -24.64 -25.08
N VAL A 262 6.40 -25.24 -26.22
CA VAL A 262 5.69 -26.41 -26.74
C VAL A 262 6.67 -27.49 -27.18
N THR A 263 6.41 -28.71 -26.80
CA THR A 263 7.22 -29.86 -27.21
C THR A 263 6.55 -30.53 -28.40
N VAL A 264 7.22 -30.55 -29.53
CA VAL A 264 6.69 -31.16 -30.78
C VAL A 264 7.49 -32.40 -31.09
N PRO A 265 6.84 -33.58 -31.18
CA PRO A 265 7.48 -34.78 -31.59
C PRO A 265 7.76 -34.75 -33.12
N ILE A 266 8.92 -35.17 -33.54
CA ILE A 266 9.31 -35.31 -34.95
C ILE A 266 9.78 -36.73 -35.21
N THR A 267 9.64 -37.18 -36.44
CA THR A 267 10.13 -38.49 -36.86
C THR A 267 11.65 -38.48 -37.10
N ILE A 268 12.28 -39.66 -37.05
CA ILE A 268 13.70 -39.78 -37.31
C ILE A 268 14.05 -39.30 -38.71
N ALA A 269 13.18 -39.61 -39.70
CA ALA A 269 13.39 -39.18 -41.09
C ALA A 269 13.40 -37.64 -41.20
N GLU A 270 12.46 -36.95 -40.55
CA GLU A 270 12.43 -35.49 -40.48
C GLU A 270 13.66 -34.92 -39.72
N ALA A 271 14.10 -35.57 -38.69
CA ALA A 271 15.30 -35.14 -37.95
C ALA A 271 16.58 -35.22 -38.78
N ILE A 272 16.76 -36.30 -39.57
CA ILE A 272 17.94 -36.51 -40.43
C ILE A 272 17.87 -35.68 -41.69
N GLY A 273 16.74 -35.74 -42.41
CA GLY A 273 16.61 -35.10 -43.72
C GLY A 273 16.23 -33.63 -43.65
N GLY A 274 15.75 -33.17 -42.50
CA GLY A 274 15.08 -31.89 -42.38
C GLY A 274 13.68 -31.91 -43.02
N GLY A 275 12.86 -30.90 -42.77
CA GLY A 275 11.53 -30.84 -43.36
C GLY A 275 10.70 -29.72 -42.80
N ASN A 276 9.44 -29.69 -43.23
CA ASN A 276 8.44 -28.76 -42.70
C ASN A 276 7.56 -29.52 -41.71
N ILE A 277 7.49 -29.03 -40.48
CA ILE A 277 6.62 -29.57 -39.43
C ILE A 277 5.53 -28.57 -39.06
N GLU A 278 4.41 -29.06 -38.58
CA GLU A 278 3.32 -28.22 -38.10
C GLU A 278 3.46 -28.10 -36.58
N VAL A 279 3.47 -26.85 -36.10
CA VAL A 279 3.64 -26.53 -34.67
C VAL A 279 2.39 -25.79 -34.21
N PRO A 280 1.75 -26.23 -33.11
CA PRO A 280 0.64 -25.51 -32.55
C PRO A 280 1.09 -24.16 -31.96
N THR A 281 0.29 -23.13 -32.17
CA THR A 281 0.46 -21.79 -31.61
C THR A 281 -0.83 -21.35 -30.95
N LEU A 282 -0.83 -20.22 -30.23
CA LEU A 282 -2.06 -19.67 -29.63
C LEU A 282 -3.15 -19.36 -30.68
N HIS A 283 -2.74 -19.05 -31.89
CA HIS A 283 -3.64 -18.63 -32.96
C HIS A 283 -3.85 -19.71 -34.06
N GLY A 284 -3.55 -20.96 -33.75
CA GLY A 284 -3.69 -22.08 -34.68
C GLY A 284 -2.36 -22.79 -34.90
N THR A 285 -2.22 -23.47 -36.06
CA THR A 285 -1.03 -24.24 -36.45
C THR A 285 -0.14 -23.44 -37.40
N LYS A 286 1.16 -23.47 -37.19
CA LYS A 286 2.14 -22.82 -38.08
C LYS A 286 3.15 -23.83 -38.62
N ARG A 287 3.45 -23.76 -39.94
CA ARG A 287 4.47 -24.58 -40.54
C ARG A 287 5.84 -23.93 -40.36
N ILE A 288 6.78 -24.68 -39.78
CA ILE A 288 8.19 -24.28 -39.61
C ILE A 288 9.11 -25.28 -40.32
N ARG A 289 10.20 -24.78 -40.85
CA ARG A 289 11.25 -25.62 -41.43
C ARG A 289 12.29 -25.98 -40.37
N ILE A 290 12.53 -27.26 -40.20
CA ILE A 290 13.63 -27.77 -39.38
C ILE A 290 14.84 -28.11 -40.26
N PRO A 291 16.07 -27.78 -39.82
CA PRO A 291 17.27 -28.13 -40.57
C PRO A 291 17.56 -29.63 -40.48
N ALA A 292 18.22 -30.16 -41.49
CA ALA A 292 18.74 -31.54 -41.47
C ALA A 292 19.74 -31.71 -40.34
N GLY A 293 19.72 -32.89 -39.70
CA GLY A 293 20.58 -33.18 -38.55
C GLY A 293 20.15 -32.56 -37.23
N THR A 294 18.86 -32.20 -37.10
CA THR A 294 18.28 -31.65 -35.87
C THR A 294 18.40 -32.67 -34.73
N LYS A 295 19.02 -32.28 -33.61
CA LYS A 295 19.24 -33.14 -32.42
C LYS A 295 18.00 -33.10 -31.51
N HIS A 296 17.86 -34.17 -30.72
CA HIS A 296 16.83 -34.21 -29.66
C HIS A 296 17.00 -33.02 -28.68
N GLY A 297 15.90 -32.39 -28.29
CA GLY A 297 15.92 -31.25 -27.38
C GLY A 297 16.37 -29.93 -28.00
N THR A 298 16.53 -29.87 -29.35
CA THR A 298 16.82 -28.58 -30.01
C THR A 298 15.67 -27.60 -29.85
N VAL A 299 15.98 -26.40 -29.32
CA VAL A 299 15.01 -25.35 -29.10
C VAL A 299 15.02 -24.35 -30.27
N GLN A 300 13.90 -24.16 -30.92
CA GLN A 300 13.70 -23.15 -31.94
C GLN A 300 12.76 -22.06 -31.45
N ARG A 301 13.07 -20.78 -31.74
CA ARG A 301 12.27 -19.66 -31.32
C ARG A 301 11.37 -19.13 -32.44
N LEU A 302 10.07 -19.18 -32.18
CA LEU A 302 9.06 -18.52 -33.03
C LEU A 302 8.77 -17.15 -32.44
N ARG A 303 9.10 -16.09 -33.18
CA ARG A 303 8.86 -14.72 -32.71
C ARG A 303 7.42 -14.31 -33.03
N GLY A 304 6.78 -13.62 -32.05
CA GLY A 304 5.43 -13.07 -32.21
C GLY A 304 4.29 -14.06 -31.98
N GLU A 305 4.56 -15.34 -31.64
CA GLU A 305 3.54 -16.37 -31.42
C GLU A 305 3.23 -16.61 -29.92
N GLY A 306 3.83 -15.84 -29.05
CA GLY A 306 3.54 -15.86 -27.60
C GLY A 306 2.52 -14.80 -27.19
N PRO A 307 2.15 -14.75 -25.90
CA PRO A 307 1.20 -13.78 -25.40
C PRO A 307 1.72 -12.34 -25.62
N PRO A 308 0.83 -11.39 -25.93
CA PRO A 308 1.21 -10.00 -26.06
C PRO A 308 1.76 -9.48 -24.73
N ARG A 309 2.92 -8.84 -24.76
CA ARG A 309 3.52 -8.27 -23.55
C ARG A 309 2.72 -7.04 -23.14
N PRO A 310 2.38 -6.90 -21.85
CA PRO A 310 1.78 -5.66 -21.38
C PRO A 310 2.74 -4.50 -21.72
N ARG A 311 2.23 -3.46 -22.33
CA ARG A 311 2.98 -2.21 -22.50
C ARG A 311 3.23 -1.64 -21.12
N SER A 312 4.51 -1.52 -20.75
CA SER A 312 4.96 -0.84 -19.54
C SER A 312 4.60 0.63 -19.57
#